data_69b90cac845757cbec4e59217d748ab1
#
_entry.id   69b90cac845757cbec4e59217d748ab1
#
_cell.length_a   1.000
_cell.length_b   1.000
_cell.length_c   1.000
_cell.angle_alpha   90.00
_cell.angle_beta   90.00
_cell.angle_gamma   90.00
#
_symmetry.space_group_name_H-M   'P 1'
#
loop_
_entity.id
_entity.type
_entity.pdbx_description
1 polymer ?
#
loop_
_entity_poly.entity_id
_entity_poly.type
_entity_poly.pdbx_seq_one_letter_code
_entity_poly.pdbx_strand_id
1 'polypeptide(L)'
;MDTTERIQPPESVAATAAELPVVHAKPEGSVSVWFTHSLIQCKRLLMVWLRDPSTTIQTIAYPAVTLLMFRIVLGDSITAATGIPSIYGQAALLTLVAAMTGAVVSALGFKREKAAGLLSRFYTMPLNKASLLTGRLLAEALRILITTIIVLLVAVPLGFLFMEDPLTNIALIFVPVLFGLGFAVMVTALATITEGVMLISLIGILNTLLMFFNTGFVPVFAYPTWLQDVVANQPMSCAIDAMKGLSYGGPVAEPLLKTVAWTVGMIAVFAYPAIVGYKKAAETS
;
A
#
# COMPACT_ATOMS: atom_id res chain seq x y z
N MET A 1 -63.46 1.39 39.66
CA MET A 1 -63.73 1.05 38.24
C MET A 1 -62.43 1.17 37.52
N ASP A 2 -61.76 0.02 37.44
CA ASP A 2 -60.42 -0.12 36.88
C ASP A 2 -60.61 -0.85 35.54
N THR A 3 -60.42 -0.14 34.43
CA THR A 3 -60.49 -0.69 33.09
C THR A 3 -59.14 -0.50 32.40
N THR A 4 -58.15 -1.31 32.81
CA THR A 4 -56.95 -1.55 31.99
C THR A 4 -57.28 -2.51 30.87
N GLU A 5 -57.79 -1.98 29.78
CA GLU A 5 -58.01 -2.70 28.53
C GLU A 5 -56.61 -3.01 27.91
N ARG A 6 -56.14 -4.26 28.05
CA ARG A 6 -54.95 -4.75 27.36
C ARG A 6 -55.26 -4.79 25.87
N ILE A 7 -54.70 -3.86 25.13
CA ILE A 7 -54.68 -3.92 23.67
C ILE A 7 -53.82 -5.13 23.27
N GLN A 8 -54.49 -6.22 22.91
CA GLN A 8 -53.83 -7.36 22.27
C GLN A 8 -53.46 -6.94 20.83
N PRO A 9 -52.20 -7.14 20.38
CA PRO A 9 -51.89 -6.92 18.97
C PRO A 9 -52.67 -7.90 18.11
N PRO A 10 -53.13 -7.50 16.90
CA PRO A 10 -53.91 -8.34 16.02
C PRO A 10 -53.15 -9.62 15.66
N GLU A 11 -53.81 -10.76 15.71
CA GLU A 11 -53.25 -12.11 15.45
C GLU A 11 -52.48 -12.21 14.12
N SER A 12 -52.80 -11.39 13.13
CA SER A 12 -52.09 -11.31 11.85
C SER A 12 -50.64 -10.84 11.97
N VAL A 13 -50.32 -10.02 12.98
CA VAL A 13 -48.93 -9.52 13.20
C VAL A 13 -48.10 -10.60 13.89
N ALA A 14 -48.67 -11.39 14.75
CA ALA A 14 -47.99 -12.52 15.39
C ALA A 14 -47.68 -13.67 14.40
N ALA A 15 -48.59 -13.95 13.47
CA ALA A 15 -48.36 -14.95 12.44
C ALA A 15 -47.28 -14.57 11.45
N THR A 16 -47.17 -13.29 11.06
CA THR A 16 -46.13 -12.78 10.15
C THR A 16 -44.75 -12.76 10.81
N ALA A 17 -44.69 -12.62 12.13
CA ALA A 17 -43.38 -12.63 12.85
C ALA A 17 -42.77 -14.05 12.96
N ALA A 18 -43.60 -15.11 12.84
CA ALA A 18 -43.14 -16.49 12.95
C ALA A 18 -42.48 -17.04 11.67
N GLU A 19 -42.62 -16.35 10.53
CA GLU A 19 -42.11 -16.81 9.22
C GLU A 19 -40.82 -16.12 8.78
N LEU A 20 -40.21 -15.27 9.62
CA LEU A 20 -38.90 -14.69 9.27
C LEU A 20 -37.84 -15.78 9.28
N PRO A 21 -37.13 -16.01 8.17
CA PRO A 21 -36.06 -17.02 8.12
C PRO A 21 -35.02 -16.69 9.16
N VAL A 22 -34.76 -17.62 10.07
CA VAL A 22 -33.66 -17.52 11.04
C VAL A 22 -32.37 -17.64 10.24
N VAL A 23 -31.82 -16.49 9.85
CA VAL A 23 -30.52 -16.42 9.22
C VAL A 23 -29.49 -16.73 10.31
N HIS A 24 -29.01 -17.96 10.33
CA HIS A 24 -27.88 -18.33 11.18
C HIS A 24 -26.63 -17.57 10.69
N ALA A 25 -26.36 -16.46 11.33
CA ALA A 25 -25.11 -15.71 11.08
C ALA A 25 -23.93 -16.63 11.40
N LYS A 26 -23.02 -16.76 10.43
CA LYS A 26 -21.77 -17.50 10.66
C LYS A 26 -20.98 -16.84 11.81
N PRO A 27 -20.30 -17.62 12.67
CA PRO A 27 -19.54 -17.05 13.78
C PRO A 27 -18.48 -16.06 13.26
N GLU A 28 -18.34 -14.93 13.95
CA GLU A 28 -17.43 -13.83 13.56
C GLU A 28 -15.97 -14.28 13.37
N GLY A 29 -15.55 -15.35 14.05
CA GLY A 29 -14.22 -15.96 13.92
C GLY A 29 -14.01 -16.85 12.69
N SER A 30 -15.04 -17.05 11.85
CA SER A 30 -14.91 -17.90 10.64
C SER A 30 -13.98 -17.26 9.61
N VAL A 31 -13.06 -18.06 9.02
CA VAL A 31 -12.15 -17.64 7.95
C VAL A 31 -12.92 -17.10 6.73
N SER A 32 -14.07 -17.70 6.39
CA SER A 32 -14.96 -17.24 5.32
C SER A 32 -15.50 -15.83 5.59
N VAL A 33 -15.90 -15.55 6.83
CA VAL A 33 -16.38 -14.23 7.26
C VAL A 33 -15.24 -13.21 7.23
N TRP A 34 -14.07 -13.58 7.75
CA TRP A 34 -12.88 -12.74 7.70
C TRP A 34 -12.51 -12.34 6.27
N PHE A 35 -12.47 -13.31 5.34
CA PHE A 35 -12.14 -13.05 3.93
C PHE A 35 -13.18 -12.14 3.26
N THR A 36 -14.48 -12.42 3.43
CA THR A 36 -15.57 -11.61 2.86
C THR A 36 -15.52 -10.17 3.39
N HIS A 37 -15.36 -9.99 4.71
CA HIS A 37 -15.28 -8.66 5.32
C HIS A 37 -14.02 -7.92 4.86
N SER A 38 -12.88 -8.61 4.68
CA SER A 38 -11.66 -8.01 4.14
C SER A 38 -11.85 -7.51 2.70
N LEU A 39 -12.54 -8.27 1.84
CA LEU A 39 -12.86 -7.86 0.48
C LEU A 39 -13.82 -6.67 0.43
N ILE A 40 -14.85 -6.66 1.28
CA ILE A 40 -15.80 -5.54 1.38
C ILE A 40 -15.05 -4.27 1.79
N GLN A 41 -14.18 -4.36 2.80
CA GLN A 41 -13.38 -3.24 3.26
C GLN A 41 -12.37 -2.77 2.20
N CYS A 42 -11.73 -3.69 1.50
CA CYS A 42 -10.86 -3.42 0.38
C CYS A 42 -11.60 -2.64 -0.73
N LYS A 43 -12.76 -3.16 -1.16
CA LYS A 43 -13.60 -2.50 -2.16
C LYS A 43 -14.01 -1.09 -1.72
N ARG A 44 -14.41 -0.92 -0.47
CA ARG A 44 -14.77 0.39 0.09
C ARG A 44 -13.62 1.39 -0.03
N LEU A 45 -12.42 0.99 0.41
CA LEU A 45 -11.24 1.87 0.39
C LEU A 45 -10.79 2.20 -1.04
N LEU A 46 -10.82 1.24 -1.96
CA LEU A 46 -10.52 1.48 -3.37
C LEU A 46 -11.54 2.43 -4.01
N MET A 47 -12.84 2.29 -3.70
CA MET A 47 -13.86 3.20 -4.21
C MET A 47 -13.71 4.62 -3.65
N VAL A 48 -13.31 4.77 -2.39
CA VAL A 48 -12.99 6.08 -1.80
C VAL A 48 -11.82 6.70 -2.55
N TRP A 49 -10.75 5.94 -2.80
CA TRP A 49 -9.59 6.40 -3.54
C TRP A 49 -9.95 6.81 -4.98
N LEU A 50 -10.68 5.97 -5.72
CA LEU A 50 -11.07 6.26 -7.11
C LEU A 50 -12.02 7.45 -7.25
N ARG A 51 -12.82 7.72 -6.20
CA ARG A 51 -13.76 8.85 -6.19
C ARG A 51 -13.16 10.16 -5.69
N ASP A 52 -11.94 10.14 -5.19
CA ASP A 52 -11.16 11.34 -4.86
C ASP A 52 -10.21 11.67 -6.02
N PRO A 53 -10.61 12.54 -6.96
CA PRO A 53 -9.80 12.84 -8.13
C PRO A 53 -8.48 13.51 -7.77
N SER A 54 -8.44 14.31 -6.70
CA SER A 54 -7.21 14.95 -6.23
C SER A 54 -6.17 13.91 -5.82
N THR A 55 -6.56 12.96 -4.99
CA THR A 55 -5.66 11.88 -4.53
C THR A 55 -5.28 10.94 -5.68
N THR A 56 -6.22 10.59 -6.56
CA THR A 56 -5.97 9.70 -7.69
C THR A 56 -5.00 10.32 -8.68
N ILE A 57 -5.22 11.58 -9.08
CA ILE A 57 -4.34 12.32 -9.98
C ILE A 57 -2.95 12.46 -9.36
N GLN A 58 -2.84 12.84 -8.09
CA GLN A 58 -1.56 12.97 -7.41
C GLN A 58 -0.79 11.63 -7.36
N THR A 59 -1.47 10.54 -7.11
CA THR A 59 -0.83 9.21 -6.99
C THR A 59 -0.37 8.66 -8.35
N ILE A 60 -1.03 9.01 -9.43
CA ILE A 60 -0.75 8.50 -10.79
C ILE A 60 0.05 9.52 -11.60
N ALA A 61 -0.42 10.76 -11.67
CA ALA A 61 0.18 11.77 -12.54
C ALA A 61 1.56 12.22 -12.05
N TYR A 62 1.75 12.34 -10.72
CA TYR A 62 3.04 12.76 -10.18
C TYR A 62 4.19 11.82 -10.59
N PRO A 63 4.16 10.50 -10.36
CA PRO A 63 5.24 9.61 -10.78
C PRO A 63 5.36 9.54 -12.31
N ALA A 64 4.27 9.61 -13.06
CA ALA A 64 4.32 9.57 -14.52
C ALA A 64 4.99 10.81 -15.12
N VAL A 65 4.60 12.02 -14.67
CA VAL A 65 5.22 13.27 -15.09
C VAL A 65 6.67 13.34 -14.65
N THR A 66 6.98 12.90 -13.43
CA THR A 66 8.36 12.86 -12.93
C THR A 66 9.22 11.91 -13.74
N LEU A 67 8.69 10.75 -14.16
CA LEU A 67 9.38 9.82 -15.06
C LEU A 67 9.73 10.48 -16.39
N LEU A 68 8.76 11.16 -16.99
CA LEU A 68 8.96 11.91 -18.24
C LEU A 68 10.04 12.98 -18.07
N MET A 69 9.97 13.77 -17.00
CA MET A 69 10.96 14.82 -16.70
C MET A 69 12.37 14.23 -16.52
N PHE A 70 12.51 13.16 -15.75
CA PHE A 70 13.80 12.52 -15.53
C PHE A 70 14.36 11.90 -16.81
N ARG A 71 13.51 11.32 -17.64
CA ARG A 71 13.94 10.76 -18.94
C ARG A 71 14.46 11.85 -19.86
N ILE A 72 13.79 13.00 -19.93
CA ILE A 72 14.20 14.13 -20.79
C ILE A 72 15.46 14.81 -20.26
N VAL A 73 15.54 15.08 -18.94
CA VAL A 73 16.62 15.89 -18.36
C VAL A 73 17.89 15.07 -18.07
N LEU A 74 17.73 13.87 -17.56
CA LEU A 74 18.84 13.05 -17.06
C LEU A 74 19.08 11.78 -17.86
N GLY A 75 18.13 11.39 -18.74
CA GLY A 75 18.13 10.09 -19.39
C GLY A 75 19.41 9.77 -20.13
N ASP A 76 19.85 10.67 -20.98
CA ASP A 76 21.02 10.47 -21.85
C ASP A 76 22.34 10.55 -21.03
N SER A 77 22.40 11.45 -20.04
CA SER A 77 23.56 11.59 -19.16
C SER A 77 23.79 10.34 -18.32
N ILE A 78 22.73 9.77 -17.74
CA ILE A 78 22.82 8.52 -16.96
C ILE A 78 23.17 7.35 -17.86
N THR A 79 22.56 7.24 -19.02
CA THR A 79 22.85 6.17 -19.99
C THR A 79 24.32 6.23 -20.44
N ALA A 80 24.84 7.41 -20.74
CA ALA A 80 26.24 7.61 -21.11
C ALA A 80 27.22 7.22 -19.98
N ALA A 81 26.85 7.53 -18.73
CA ALA A 81 27.69 7.23 -17.56
C ALA A 81 27.66 5.76 -17.14
N THR A 82 26.54 5.06 -17.35
CA THR A 82 26.32 3.68 -16.84
C THR A 82 26.41 2.61 -17.90
N GLY A 83 26.24 2.96 -19.18
CA GLY A 83 26.09 2.02 -20.28
C GLY A 83 24.74 1.27 -20.33
N ILE A 84 23.84 1.53 -19.36
CA ILE A 84 22.51 0.92 -19.25
C ILE A 84 21.45 2.00 -19.51
N PRO A 85 20.39 1.71 -20.30
CA PRO A 85 19.33 2.68 -20.50
C PRO A 85 18.72 3.12 -19.16
N SER A 86 18.77 4.42 -18.88
CA SER A 86 18.34 5.01 -17.61
C SER A 86 16.88 4.74 -17.24
N ILE A 87 16.05 4.45 -18.24
CA ILE A 87 14.60 4.22 -18.07
C ILE A 87 14.29 3.05 -17.12
N TYR A 88 15.12 2.01 -17.08
CA TYR A 88 14.91 0.84 -16.22
C TYR A 88 15.06 1.21 -14.74
N GLY A 89 16.10 1.97 -14.39
CA GLY A 89 16.29 2.47 -13.02
C GLY A 89 15.26 3.52 -12.63
N GLN A 90 14.95 4.44 -13.52
CA GLN A 90 13.97 5.51 -13.30
C GLN A 90 12.54 4.97 -13.12
N ALA A 91 12.10 4.03 -13.97
CA ALA A 91 10.78 3.41 -13.84
C ALA A 91 10.66 2.61 -12.54
N ALA A 92 11.68 1.81 -12.19
CA ALA A 92 11.73 1.11 -10.92
C ALA A 92 11.64 2.05 -9.73
N LEU A 93 12.47 3.10 -9.69
CA LEU A 93 12.45 4.10 -8.63
C LEU A 93 11.07 4.74 -8.46
N LEU A 94 10.45 5.18 -9.55
CA LEU A 94 9.19 5.94 -9.48
C LEU A 94 7.98 5.06 -9.14
N THR A 95 7.99 3.76 -9.49
CA THR A 95 6.98 2.84 -8.98
C THR A 95 7.07 2.66 -7.47
N LEU A 96 8.28 2.59 -6.91
CA LEU A 96 8.50 2.50 -5.46
C LEU A 96 8.14 3.81 -4.74
N VAL A 97 8.50 4.97 -5.31
CA VAL A 97 8.07 6.28 -4.77
C VAL A 97 6.56 6.40 -4.78
N ALA A 98 5.88 5.94 -5.82
CA ALA A 98 4.42 5.91 -5.89
C ALA A 98 3.81 5.00 -4.78
N ALA A 99 4.41 3.83 -4.54
CA ALA A 99 4.00 2.94 -3.46
C ALA A 99 4.14 3.61 -2.08
N MET A 100 5.28 4.27 -1.82
CA MET A 100 5.54 4.98 -0.56
C MET A 100 4.59 6.16 -0.36
N THR A 101 4.41 7.00 -1.38
CA THR A 101 3.49 8.16 -1.32
C THR A 101 2.07 7.69 -1.05
N GLY A 102 1.66 6.64 -1.70
CA GLY A 102 0.35 6.06 -1.49
C GLY A 102 0.15 5.51 -0.09
N ALA A 103 1.14 4.89 0.53
CA ALA A 103 1.06 4.43 1.92
C ALA A 103 0.80 5.61 2.89
N VAL A 104 1.42 6.78 2.64
CA VAL A 104 1.15 8.01 3.41
C VAL A 104 -0.30 8.45 3.24
N VAL A 105 -0.81 8.48 2.00
CA VAL A 105 -2.21 8.86 1.72
C VAL A 105 -3.19 7.91 2.44
N SER A 106 -2.91 6.60 2.41
CA SER A 106 -3.71 5.60 3.12
C SER A 106 -3.71 5.83 4.64
N ALA A 107 -2.55 6.16 5.20
CA ALA A 107 -2.41 6.45 6.63
C ALA A 107 -3.14 7.73 7.05
N LEU A 108 -3.13 8.77 6.20
CA LEU A 108 -3.93 9.97 6.42
C LEU A 108 -5.44 9.69 6.32
N GLY A 109 -5.85 8.82 5.40
CA GLY A 109 -7.21 8.31 5.33
C GLY A 109 -7.64 7.62 6.62
N PHE A 110 -6.77 6.79 7.21
CA PHE A 110 -7.00 6.18 8.53
C PHE A 110 -7.22 7.23 9.62
N LYS A 111 -6.40 8.29 9.66
CA LYS A 111 -6.57 9.36 10.65
C LYS A 111 -7.89 10.13 10.47
N ARG A 112 -8.31 10.36 9.23
CA ARG A 112 -9.62 10.98 8.93
C ARG A 112 -10.77 10.07 9.37
N GLU A 113 -10.69 8.76 9.13
CA GLU A 113 -11.69 7.78 9.59
C GLU A 113 -11.77 7.75 11.12
N LYS A 114 -10.63 7.82 11.81
CA LYS A 114 -10.57 7.92 13.27
C LYS A 114 -11.27 9.20 13.76
N ALA A 115 -10.90 10.35 13.21
CA ALA A 115 -11.47 11.65 13.61
C ALA A 115 -12.98 11.75 13.33
N ALA A 116 -13.49 11.03 12.31
CA ALA A 116 -14.91 10.96 12.00
C ALA A 116 -15.69 9.93 12.85
N GLY A 117 -15.05 9.23 13.79
CA GLY A 117 -15.69 8.21 14.62
C GLY A 117 -16.12 6.96 13.85
N LEU A 118 -15.63 6.76 12.61
CA LEU A 118 -15.99 5.60 11.80
C LEU A 118 -15.38 4.30 12.36
N LEU A 119 -14.20 4.38 12.98
CA LEU A 119 -13.54 3.20 13.54
C LEU A 119 -14.31 2.63 14.72
N SER A 120 -14.82 3.45 15.64
CA SER A 120 -15.64 3.00 16.76
C SER A 120 -16.94 2.36 16.28
N ARG A 121 -17.59 2.94 15.25
CA ARG A 121 -18.79 2.33 14.65
C ARG A 121 -18.53 0.94 14.06
N PHE A 122 -17.39 0.74 13.38
CA PHE A 122 -17.01 -0.57 12.88
C PHE A 122 -16.74 -1.59 14.00
N TYR A 123 -16.23 -1.12 15.15
CA TYR A 123 -15.95 -1.98 16.30
C TYR A 123 -17.22 -2.42 17.05
N THR A 124 -18.32 -1.67 16.94
CA THR A 124 -19.63 -2.03 17.51
C THR A 124 -20.45 -2.93 16.59
N MET A 125 -20.08 -3.05 15.32
CA MET A 125 -20.72 -3.97 14.38
C MET A 125 -20.22 -5.41 14.57
N PRO A 126 -21.03 -6.43 14.24
CA PRO A 126 -20.65 -7.85 14.27
C PRO A 126 -19.69 -8.16 13.10
N LEU A 127 -18.52 -7.55 13.08
CA LEU A 127 -17.50 -7.72 12.06
C LEU A 127 -16.27 -8.42 12.63
N ASN A 128 -15.61 -9.22 11.81
CA ASN A 128 -14.29 -9.73 12.17
C ASN A 128 -13.30 -8.55 12.22
N LYS A 129 -12.80 -8.21 13.42
CA LYS A 129 -11.94 -7.03 13.66
C LYS A 129 -10.62 -7.08 12.89
N ALA A 130 -10.07 -8.28 12.66
CA ALA A 130 -8.86 -8.45 11.85
C ALA A 130 -9.10 -8.08 10.39
N SER A 131 -10.33 -8.21 9.87
CA SER A 131 -10.67 -7.88 8.49
C SER A 131 -10.53 -6.39 8.16
N LEU A 132 -10.60 -5.51 9.15
CA LEU A 132 -10.43 -4.08 8.95
C LEU A 132 -8.98 -3.73 8.55
N LEU A 133 -8.00 -4.31 9.23
CA LEU A 133 -6.59 -4.09 8.91
C LEU A 133 -6.19 -4.86 7.65
N THR A 134 -6.59 -6.14 7.52
CA THR A 134 -6.28 -6.95 6.33
C THR A 134 -6.93 -6.40 5.06
N GLY A 135 -8.18 -5.91 5.16
CA GLY A 135 -8.84 -5.24 4.04
C GLY A 135 -8.14 -3.94 3.61
N ARG A 136 -7.56 -3.20 4.56
CA ARG A 136 -6.74 -2.01 4.27
C ARG A 136 -5.45 -2.39 3.55
N LEU A 137 -4.72 -3.41 4.03
CA LEU A 137 -3.50 -3.88 3.38
C LEU A 137 -3.77 -4.43 1.97
N LEU A 138 -4.90 -5.12 1.79
CA LEU A 138 -5.31 -5.62 0.47
C LEU A 138 -5.64 -4.47 -0.48
N ALA A 139 -6.33 -3.43 -0.01
CA ALA A 139 -6.60 -2.23 -0.81
C ALA A 139 -5.30 -1.52 -1.20
N GLU A 140 -4.33 -1.47 -0.29
CA GLU A 140 -3.01 -0.92 -0.54
C GLU A 140 -2.25 -1.72 -1.60
N ALA A 141 -2.23 -3.06 -1.48
CA ALA A 141 -1.61 -3.93 -2.47
C ALA A 141 -2.19 -3.74 -3.88
N LEU A 142 -3.52 -3.69 -3.99
CA LEU A 142 -4.19 -3.46 -5.28
C LEU A 142 -3.92 -2.06 -5.83
N ARG A 143 -3.88 -1.05 -4.98
CA ARG A 143 -3.53 0.31 -5.40
C ARG A 143 -2.10 0.39 -5.93
N ILE A 144 -1.13 -0.21 -5.22
CA ILE A 144 0.27 -0.27 -5.67
C ILE A 144 0.36 -1.03 -6.98
N LEU A 145 -0.35 -2.14 -7.12
CA LEU A 145 -0.40 -2.91 -8.36
C LEU A 145 -0.90 -2.06 -9.54
N ILE A 146 -2.02 -1.35 -9.35
CA ILE A 146 -2.59 -0.47 -10.39
C ILE A 146 -1.61 0.65 -10.75
N THR A 147 -1.05 1.34 -9.76
CA THR A 147 -0.11 2.44 -10.02
C THR A 147 1.19 1.95 -10.67
N THR A 148 1.71 0.79 -10.28
CA THR A 148 2.87 0.16 -10.93
C THR A 148 2.61 -0.13 -12.40
N ILE A 149 1.47 -0.75 -12.72
CA ILE A 149 1.09 -1.02 -14.11
C ILE A 149 1.00 0.28 -14.92
N ILE A 150 0.38 1.31 -14.36
CA ILE A 150 0.24 2.60 -15.07
C ILE A 150 1.60 3.26 -15.29
N VAL A 151 2.49 3.29 -14.29
CA VAL A 151 3.84 3.88 -14.44
C VAL A 151 4.66 3.11 -15.46
N LEU A 152 4.60 1.77 -15.46
CA LEU A 152 5.29 0.95 -16.45
C LEU A 152 4.72 1.15 -17.86
N LEU A 153 3.40 1.29 -18.00
CA LEU A 153 2.77 1.62 -19.28
C LEU A 153 3.22 2.99 -19.81
N VAL A 154 3.39 3.98 -18.95
CA VAL A 154 3.97 5.27 -19.31
C VAL A 154 5.45 5.15 -19.67
N ALA A 155 6.19 4.22 -19.07
CA ALA A 155 7.59 3.98 -19.38
C ALA A 155 7.81 3.35 -20.77
N VAL A 156 6.86 2.57 -21.28
CA VAL A 156 6.97 1.90 -22.60
C VAL A 156 7.25 2.89 -23.75
N PRO A 157 6.47 3.95 -23.96
CA PRO A 157 6.78 4.93 -25.01
C PRO A 157 8.07 5.71 -24.77
N LEU A 158 8.63 5.69 -23.55
CA LEU A 158 9.89 6.33 -23.19
C LEU A 158 11.11 5.42 -23.40
N GLY A 159 10.88 4.19 -23.91
CA GLY A 159 11.93 3.24 -24.26
C GLY A 159 12.10 2.08 -23.28
N PHE A 160 11.16 1.89 -22.33
CA PHE A 160 11.12 0.69 -21.49
C PHE A 160 10.61 -0.50 -22.31
N LEU A 161 11.41 -1.56 -22.38
CA LEU A 161 11.05 -2.79 -23.07
C LEU A 161 11.01 -3.94 -22.06
N PHE A 162 10.03 -4.78 -22.19
CA PHE A 162 9.95 -6.05 -21.46
C PHE A 162 10.82 -7.09 -22.21
N MET A 163 12.09 -7.21 -21.81
CA MET A 163 13.07 -8.02 -22.53
C MET A 163 13.10 -9.48 -22.08
N GLU A 164 12.53 -9.77 -20.92
CA GLU A 164 12.55 -11.07 -20.27
C GLU A 164 11.24 -11.85 -20.48
N ASP A 165 11.22 -13.11 -20.05
CA ASP A 165 10.08 -14.00 -20.14
C ASP A 165 8.81 -13.42 -19.46
N PRO A 166 7.59 -13.81 -19.89
CA PRO A 166 6.34 -13.33 -19.30
C PRO A 166 6.25 -13.53 -17.78
N LEU A 167 6.81 -14.64 -17.26
CA LEU A 167 6.83 -14.91 -15.82
C LEU A 167 7.70 -13.90 -15.05
N THR A 168 8.86 -13.57 -15.60
CA THR A 168 9.78 -12.56 -15.07
C THR A 168 9.15 -11.17 -15.08
N ASN A 169 8.43 -10.83 -16.16
CA ASN A 169 7.69 -9.57 -16.26
C ASN A 169 6.52 -9.48 -15.25
N ILE A 170 5.88 -10.60 -14.94
CA ILE A 170 4.88 -10.65 -13.87
C ILE A 170 5.57 -10.41 -12.50
N ALA A 171 6.70 -11.08 -12.24
CA ALA A 171 7.46 -10.88 -11.01
C ALA A 171 7.88 -9.42 -10.82
N LEU A 172 8.30 -8.72 -11.90
CA LEU A 172 8.63 -7.30 -11.91
C LEU A 172 7.51 -6.44 -11.30
N ILE A 173 6.25 -6.71 -11.67
CA ILE A 173 5.08 -5.95 -11.20
C ILE A 173 4.83 -6.19 -9.70
N PHE A 174 5.20 -7.36 -9.18
CA PHE A 174 4.98 -7.71 -7.78
C PHE A 174 6.07 -7.18 -6.82
N VAL A 175 7.27 -6.83 -7.30
CA VAL A 175 8.33 -6.25 -6.44
C VAL A 175 7.88 -4.98 -5.74
N PRO A 176 7.27 -3.97 -6.41
CA PRO A 176 6.75 -2.77 -5.73
C PRO A 176 5.62 -3.09 -4.75
N VAL A 177 4.79 -4.11 -5.02
CA VAL A 177 3.73 -4.54 -4.10
C VAL A 177 4.35 -5.12 -2.82
N LEU A 178 5.35 -5.97 -2.97
CA LEU A 178 6.06 -6.58 -1.85
C LEU A 178 6.70 -5.51 -0.95
N PHE A 179 7.53 -4.64 -1.53
CA PHE A 179 8.18 -3.53 -0.83
C PHE A 179 7.14 -2.59 -0.20
N GLY A 180 6.14 -2.18 -0.97
CA GLY A 180 5.13 -1.22 -0.56
C GLY A 180 4.23 -1.72 0.57
N LEU A 181 3.96 -3.04 0.64
CA LEU A 181 3.22 -3.64 1.77
C LEU A 181 4.01 -3.53 3.08
N GLY A 182 5.31 -3.85 3.07
CA GLY A 182 6.16 -3.66 4.25
C GLY A 182 6.18 -2.21 4.70
N PHE A 183 6.35 -1.30 3.73
CA PHE A 183 6.34 0.14 3.99
C PHE A 183 4.97 0.62 4.52
N ALA A 184 3.85 0.13 3.97
CA ALA A 184 2.51 0.48 4.42
C ALA A 184 2.22 0.03 5.85
N VAL A 185 2.70 -1.14 6.27
CA VAL A 185 2.59 -1.60 7.67
C VAL A 185 3.37 -0.67 8.59
N MET A 186 4.59 -0.28 8.23
CA MET A 186 5.40 0.68 8.98
C MET A 186 4.69 2.04 9.11
N VAL A 187 4.23 2.60 7.99
CA VAL A 187 3.53 3.90 7.99
C VAL A 187 2.22 3.84 8.79
N THR A 188 1.49 2.72 8.71
CA THR A 188 0.27 2.51 9.50
C THR A 188 0.58 2.48 10.98
N ALA A 189 1.62 1.78 11.42
CA ALA A 189 2.07 1.77 12.82
C ALA A 189 2.41 3.19 13.30
N LEU A 190 3.22 3.93 12.53
CA LEU A 190 3.56 5.32 12.85
C LEU A 190 2.33 6.23 12.91
N ALA A 191 1.35 6.02 12.02
CA ALA A 191 0.11 6.78 12.01
C ALA A 191 -0.73 6.60 13.28
N THR A 192 -0.60 5.49 13.98
CA THR A 192 -1.34 5.25 15.24
C THR A 192 -0.77 6.01 16.42
N ILE A 193 0.52 6.34 16.41
CA ILE A 193 1.25 6.95 17.54
C ILE A 193 1.65 8.41 17.31
N THR A 194 1.62 8.90 16.06
CA THR A 194 2.03 10.27 15.71
C THR A 194 0.84 11.12 15.27
N GLU A 195 0.97 12.44 15.33
CA GLU A 195 0.02 13.37 14.71
C GLU A 195 0.18 13.40 13.17
N GLY A 196 -0.86 13.85 12.45
CA GLY A 196 -0.88 13.84 10.98
C GLY A 196 0.26 14.62 10.35
N VAL A 197 0.54 15.83 10.86
CA VAL A 197 1.62 16.70 10.36
C VAL A 197 2.99 16.07 10.63
N MET A 198 3.21 15.56 11.84
CA MET A 198 4.46 14.88 12.20
C MET A 198 4.69 13.62 11.36
N LEU A 199 3.64 12.84 11.10
CA LEU A 199 3.71 11.68 10.22
C LEU A 199 4.19 12.05 8.81
N ILE A 200 3.56 13.08 8.20
CA ILE A 200 3.93 13.55 6.87
C ILE A 200 5.40 13.98 6.84
N SER A 201 5.85 14.73 7.86
CA SER A 201 7.22 15.23 7.94
C SER A 201 8.24 14.09 8.08
N LEU A 202 8.01 13.13 8.98
CA LEU A 202 8.90 11.99 9.20
C LEU A 202 9.03 11.12 7.95
N ILE A 203 7.89 10.75 7.37
CA ILE A 203 7.89 9.91 6.15
C ILE A 203 8.37 10.70 4.95
N GLY A 204 8.12 12.02 4.88
CA GLY A 204 8.65 12.89 3.85
C GLY A 204 10.17 12.95 3.85
N ILE A 205 10.80 13.09 5.01
CA ILE A 205 12.26 13.05 5.16
C ILE A 205 12.79 11.68 4.74
N LEU A 206 12.20 10.59 5.25
CA LEU A 206 12.61 9.23 4.89
C LEU A 206 12.49 8.98 3.38
N ASN A 207 11.36 9.37 2.78
CA ASN A 207 11.15 9.24 1.34
C ASN A 207 12.18 10.03 0.53
N THR A 208 12.50 11.26 0.95
CA THR A 208 13.50 12.10 0.31
C THR A 208 14.89 11.46 0.39
N LEU A 209 15.29 10.96 1.55
CA LEU A 209 16.56 10.26 1.71
C LEU A 209 16.65 9.01 0.82
N LEU A 210 15.62 8.16 0.86
CA LEU A 210 15.58 6.96 0.02
C LEU A 210 15.54 7.29 -1.48
N MET A 211 14.87 8.39 -1.87
CA MET A 211 14.78 8.82 -3.25
C MET A 211 16.11 9.36 -3.80
N PHE A 212 16.93 10.03 -2.99
CA PHE A 212 18.21 10.58 -3.45
C PHE A 212 19.36 9.60 -3.31
N PHE A 213 19.35 8.77 -2.29
CA PHE A 213 20.43 7.80 -2.04
C PHE A 213 20.00 6.40 -2.48
N ASN A 214 19.93 6.14 -3.79
CA ASN A 214 19.53 4.84 -4.34
C ASN A 214 20.24 4.51 -5.63
N THR A 215 20.07 3.27 -6.10
CA THR A 215 20.69 2.73 -7.32
C THR A 215 19.90 2.99 -8.60
N GLY A 216 18.78 3.71 -8.53
CA GLY A 216 17.91 4.00 -9.67
C GLY A 216 18.46 5.06 -10.63
N PHE A 217 19.17 6.05 -10.08
CA PHE A 217 19.81 7.13 -10.85
C PHE A 217 21.30 6.99 -10.93
N VAL A 218 21.93 6.66 -9.80
CA VAL A 218 23.38 6.69 -9.64
C VAL A 218 23.85 5.29 -9.27
N PRO A 219 24.80 4.72 -10.02
CA PRO A 219 25.38 3.43 -9.66
C PRO A 219 26.17 3.53 -8.35
N VAL A 220 26.23 2.44 -7.60
CA VAL A 220 26.85 2.38 -6.26
C VAL A 220 28.27 2.92 -6.24
N PHE A 221 29.09 2.62 -7.27
CA PHE A 221 30.49 3.04 -7.34
C PHE A 221 30.68 4.56 -7.44
N ALA A 222 29.67 5.31 -7.83
CA ALA A 222 29.73 6.77 -7.91
C ALA A 222 29.51 7.48 -6.57
N TYR A 223 29.05 6.74 -5.55
CA TYR A 223 28.94 7.27 -4.19
C TYR A 223 30.29 7.22 -3.45
N PRO A 224 30.50 8.08 -2.44
CA PRO A 224 31.66 7.97 -1.55
C PRO A 224 31.75 6.58 -0.92
N THR A 225 32.96 6.04 -0.75
CA THR A 225 33.20 4.67 -0.30
C THR A 225 32.46 4.29 0.99
N TRP A 226 32.41 5.22 1.94
CA TRP A 226 31.69 5.01 3.22
C TRP A 226 30.17 4.89 3.07
N LEU A 227 29.59 5.40 1.98
CA LEU A 227 28.16 5.39 1.72
C LEU A 227 27.72 4.23 0.82
N GLN A 228 28.63 3.63 0.08
CA GLN A 228 28.33 2.59 -0.91
C GLN A 228 27.59 1.42 -0.31
N ASP A 229 28.04 0.89 0.83
CA ASP A 229 27.41 -0.25 1.50
C ASP A 229 26.00 0.10 2.01
N VAL A 230 25.80 1.32 2.49
CA VAL A 230 24.49 1.80 2.93
C VAL A 230 23.53 1.89 1.75
N VAL A 231 23.96 2.51 0.65
CA VAL A 231 23.16 2.67 -0.57
C VAL A 231 22.83 1.33 -1.21
N ALA A 232 23.81 0.43 -1.30
CA ALA A 232 23.62 -0.90 -1.91
C ALA A 232 22.64 -1.79 -1.12
N ASN A 233 22.61 -1.67 0.20
CA ASN A 233 21.83 -2.56 1.06
C ASN A 233 20.53 -1.95 1.60
N GLN A 234 20.23 -0.68 1.32
CA GLN A 234 18.95 -0.09 1.74
C GLN A 234 17.75 -0.71 1.00
N PRO A 235 16.56 -0.72 1.60
CA PRO A 235 15.40 -1.42 1.07
C PRO A 235 14.97 -0.97 -0.33
N MET A 236 15.07 0.33 -0.63
CA MET A 236 14.69 0.88 -1.92
C MET A 236 15.66 0.48 -3.02
N SER A 237 16.98 0.52 -2.77
CA SER A 237 18.00 0.09 -3.75
C SER A 237 17.87 -1.40 -4.06
N CYS A 238 17.66 -2.25 -3.06
CA CYS A 238 17.46 -3.67 -3.27
C CYS A 238 16.24 -3.94 -4.18
N ALA A 239 15.13 -3.23 -3.96
CA ALA A 239 13.94 -3.36 -4.79
C ALA A 239 14.17 -2.82 -6.23
N ILE A 240 14.88 -1.70 -6.39
CA ILE A 240 15.25 -1.16 -7.69
C ILE A 240 16.13 -2.15 -8.46
N ASP A 241 17.17 -2.70 -7.82
CA ASP A 241 18.09 -3.61 -8.48
C ASP A 241 17.43 -4.95 -8.83
N ALA A 242 16.51 -5.45 -7.99
CA ALA A 242 15.65 -6.58 -8.34
C ALA A 242 14.79 -6.28 -9.58
N MET A 243 14.17 -5.10 -9.64
CA MET A 243 13.36 -4.70 -10.79
C MET A 243 14.19 -4.50 -12.06
N LYS A 244 15.40 -3.94 -11.96
CA LYS A 244 16.34 -3.82 -13.10
C LYS A 244 16.74 -5.19 -13.61
N GLY A 245 17.09 -6.12 -12.72
CA GLY A 245 17.42 -7.50 -13.08
C GLY A 245 16.26 -8.21 -13.79
N LEU A 246 15.03 -8.01 -13.32
CA LEU A 246 13.81 -8.59 -13.90
C LEU A 246 13.39 -7.96 -15.24
N SER A 247 13.83 -6.73 -15.56
CA SER A 247 13.39 -6.03 -16.78
C SER A 247 14.43 -5.95 -17.88
N TYR A 248 15.70 -5.83 -17.54
CA TYR A 248 16.81 -5.64 -18.48
C TYR A 248 17.80 -6.81 -18.47
N GLY A 249 17.71 -7.69 -17.47
CA GLY A 249 18.67 -8.76 -17.22
C GLY A 249 19.69 -8.39 -16.14
N GLY A 250 20.28 -9.40 -15.55
CA GLY A 250 21.26 -9.29 -14.49
C GLY A 250 20.93 -10.12 -13.25
N PRO A 251 21.62 -9.91 -12.13
CA PRO A 251 21.39 -10.68 -10.91
C PRO A 251 20.03 -10.32 -10.30
N VAL A 252 19.14 -11.29 -10.16
CA VAL A 252 17.79 -11.12 -9.57
C VAL A 252 17.73 -11.68 -8.16
N ALA A 253 18.33 -12.86 -7.94
CA ALA A 253 18.10 -13.62 -6.72
C ALA A 253 18.55 -12.89 -5.45
N GLU A 254 19.72 -12.31 -5.44
CA GLU A 254 20.26 -11.60 -4.27
C GLU A 254 19.48 -10.31 -3.96
N PRO A 255 19.26 -9.38 -4.92
CA PRO A 255 18.45 -8.18 -4.66
C PRO A 255 17.02 -8.49 -4.24
N LEU A 256 16.39 -9.50 -4.85
CA LEU A 256 15.04 -9.93 -4.49
C LEU A 256 14.99 -10.51 -3.07
N LEU A 257 15.96 -11.35 -2.70
CA LEU A 257 16.06 -11.91 -1.33
C LEU A 257 16.22 -10.78 -0.30
N LYS A 258 17.08 -9.78 -0.57
CA LYS A 258 17.24 -8.61 0.28
C LYS A 258 15.94 -7.80 0.39
N THR A 259 15.21 -7.64 -0.71
CA THR A 259 13.90 -6.95 -0.72
C THR A 259 12.89 -7.70 0.14
N VAL A 260 12.81 -9.04 0.02
CA VAL A 260 11.97 -9.87 0.88
C VAL A 260 12.39 -9.75 2.35
N ALA A 261 13.68 -9.83 2.65
CA ALA A 261 14.19 -9.70 4.01
C ALA A 261 13.83 -8.35 4.64
N TRP A 262 13.97 -7.24 3.90
CA TRP A 262 13.55 -5.92 4.33
C TRP A 262 12.04 -5.83 4.56
N THR A 263 11.24 -6.37 3.64
CA THR A 263 9.77 -6.39 3.77
C THR A 263 9.33 -7.17 5.01
N VAL A 264 9.88 -8.38 5.18
CA VAL A 264 9.60 -9.22 6.35
C VAL A 264 10.07 -8.53 7.64
N GLY A 265 11.25 -7.91 7.63
CA GLY A 265 11.78 -7.14 8.75
C GLY A 265 10.85 -5.97 9.14
N MET A 266 10.40 -5.18 8.16
CA MET A 266 9.44 -4.09 8.40
C MET A 266 8.13 -4.62 8.97
N ILE A 267 7.59 -5.71 8.41
CA ILE A 267 6.36 -6.32 8.92
C ILE A 267 6.58 -6.86 10.35
N ALA A 268 7.66 -7.59 10.62
CA ALA A 268 7.95 -8.16 11.94
C ALA A 268 8.06 -7.09 13.03
N VAL A 269 8.72 -5.97 12.73
CA VAL A 269 8.91 -4.87 13.69
C VAL A 269 7.61 -4.07 13.89
N PHE A 270 6.89 -3.78 12.80
CA PHE A 270 5.78 -2.82 12.83
C PHE A 270 4.39 -3.43 12.86
N ALA A 271 4.21 -4.75 12.62
CA ALA A 271 2.88 -5.37 12.64
C ALA A 271 2.23 -5.30 14.04
N TYR A 272 3.00 -5.61 15.09
CA TYR A 272 2.47 -5.55 16.45
C TYR A 272 2.04 -4.14 16.86
N PRO A 273 2.88 -3.09 16.73
CA PRO A 273 2.46 -1.70 16.95
C PRO A 273 1.26 -1.28 16.10
N ALA A 274 1.20 -1.70 14.83
CA ALA A 274 0.09 -1.40 13.94
C ALA A 274 -1.23 -2.00 14.46
N ILE A 275 -1.23 -3.28 14.85
CA ILE A 275 -2.43 -3.97 15.36
C ILE A 275 -2.91 -3.35 16.68
N VAL A 276 -2.00 -3.17 17.63
CA VAL A 276 -2.34 -2.59 18.95
C VAL A 276 -2.81 -1.15 18.81
N GLY A 277 -2.10 -0.36 18.02
CA GLY A 277 -2.44 1.03 17.77
C GLY A 277 -3.78 1.19 17.04
N TYR A 278 -4.08 0.31 16.08
CA TYR A 278 -5.36 0.29 15.37
C TYR A 278 -6.52 -0.03 16.33
N LYS A 279 -6.34 -1.03 17.21
CA LYS A 279 -7.33 -1.39 18.24
C LYS A 279 -7.57 -0.21 19.18
N LYS A 280 -6.52 0.38 19.75
CA LYS A 280 -6.63 1.54 20.64
C LYS A 280 -7.28 2.75 19.96
N ALA A 281 -6.97 3.00 18.69
CA ALA A 281 -7.58 4.07 17.92
C ALA A 281 -9.10 3.89 17.75
N ALA A 282 -9.58 2.65 17.64
CA ALA A 282 -11.00 2.35 17.53
C ALA A 282 -11.75 2.44 18.87
N GLU A 283 -11.06 2.20 19.99
CA GLU A 283 -11.63 2.33 21.34
C GLU A 283 -11.72 3.79 21.81
N THR A 284 -10.91 4.70 21.23
CA THR A 284 -10.81 6.11 21.62
C THR A 284 -11.44 7.10 20.62
N SER A 285 -12.13 6.59 19.61
CA SER A 285 -12.77 7.42 18.56
C SER A 285 -14.18 7.81 18.92
#